data_4a41f4b6f945b7714781236ec7b919c5
#
_entry.id   4a41f4b6f945b7714781236ec7b919c5
#
_cell.length_a   1.000
_cell.length_b   1.000
_cell.length_c   1.000
_cell.angle_alpha   90.00
_cell.angle_beta   90.00
_cell.angle_gamma   90.00
#
_symmetry.space_group_name_H-M   'P 1'
#
loop_
_entity.id
_entity.type
_entity.pdbx_description
1 polymer ?
#
loop_
_entity_poly.entity_id
_entity_poly.type
_entity_poly.pdbx_seq_one_letter_code
_entity_poly.pdbx_strand_id
1 'polypeptide(L)'
;VKALMETGALVQLYGGDKERAALVICPNEEYAGIAPSIRATGFQEKGFGDIRGTASENIQRLRKEIEALEAERAQLEARLAAFAPKREEIRRALDGAAIDRDREQSKEALAHTNTAFLLTGWVREDMTEKVRREIEKITDVYYLAFEDPSEGDAVPTVLKNSRLITPYEAVTNLYSLPAYGTIDGTPLMAPFYFIFFGMMLSDSVYGAVLALGAWAFLKYLKPTGMMKNLAGVLMQGGISTIFMGLLFGTCAGVSWPVIFRGTALENTFPIIDSSTNPMG
;
A
#
# COMPACT_ATOMS: atom_id res chain seq x y z
N VAL A 1 -9.84 41.97 35.23
CA VAL A 1 -9.60 43.36 34.73
C VAL A 1 -9.68 44.40 35.85
N LYS A 2 -10.77 44.45 36.67
CA LYS A 2 -10.87 45.42 37.77
C LYS A 2 -9.71 45.31 38.76
N ALA A 3 -9.30 44.14 39.16
CA ALA A 3 -8.17 43.90 40.05
C ALA A 3 -6.81 44.35 39.49
N LEU A 4 -6.63 44.39 38.18
CA LEU A 4 -5.43 44.85 37.47
C LEU A 4 -5.42 46.39 37.32
N MET A 5 -6.58 47.03 37.25
CA MET A 5 -6.70 48.50 37.21
C MET A 5 -6.41 49.14 38.59
N GLU A 6 -6.62 48.42 39.70
CA GLU A 6 -6.31 48.87 41.07
C GLU A 6 -4.81 48.91 41.36
N THR A 7 -3.98 48.26 40.54
CA THR A 7 -2.50 48.22 40.68
C THR A 7 -1.77 49.34 39.92
N GLY A 8 -2.49 50.30 39.34
CA GLY A 8 -1.89 51.40 38.58
C GLY A 8 -1.44 51.06 37.17
N ALA A 9 -1.64 49.82 36.72
CA ALA A 9 -1.32 49.40 35.38
C ALA A 9 -2.40 49.82 34.35
N LEU A 10 -1.97 50.28 33.20
CA LEU A 10 -2.87 50.64 32.10
C LEU A 10 -3.22 49.37 31.32
N VAL A 11 -4.49 48.98 31.38
CA VAL A 11 -4.97 47.75 30.73
C VAL A 11 -5.93 48.10 29.60
N GLN A 12 -5.58 47.68 28.40
CA GLN A 12 -6.44 47.82 27.20
C GLN A 12 -6.81 46.45 26.67
N LEU A 13 -8.10 46.19 26.51
CA LEU A 13 -8.63 44.91 25.98
C LEU A 13 -8.92 45.01 24.51
N TYR A 14 -8.53 43.96 23.76
CA TYR A 14 -8.80 43.78 22.36
C TYR A 14 -9.47 42.42 22.12
N GLY A 15 -10.36 42.31 21.13
CA GLY A 15 -10.98 41.08 20.72
C GLY A 15 -12.46 40.98 21.00
N GLY A 16 -13.07 39.87 20.56
CA GLY A 16 -14.51 39.58 20.69
C GLY A 16 -14.82 38.63 21.84
N ASP A 17 -16.04 38.07 21.86
CA ASP A 17 -16.55 37.24 22.96
C ASP A 17 -15.81 35.91 23.16
N LYS A 18 -15.13 35.39 22.17
CA LYS A 18 -14.45 34.07 22.25
C LYS A 18 -12.96 34.15 22.56
N GLU A 19 -12.26 35.17 22.08
CA GLU A 19 -10.83 35.37 22.31
C GLU A 19 -10.59 36.84 22.64
N ARG A 20 -9.94 37.12 23.78
CA ARG A 20 -9.60 38.44 24.25
C ARG A 20 -8.10 38.56 24.45
N ALA A 21 -7.50 39.55 23.83
CA ALA A 21 -6.13 39.96 24.10
C ALA A 21 -6.13 41.17 25.06
N ALA A 22 -5.21 41.20 26.00
CA ALA A 22 -5.03 42.32 26.89
C ALA A 22 -3.63 42.91 26.68
N LEU A 23 -3.55 44.21 26.48
CA LEU A 23 -2.29 44.96 26.55
C LEU A 23 -2.19 45.57 27.92
N VAL A 24 -1.17 45.18 28.68
CA VAL A 24 -0.89 45.70 30.02
C VAL A 24 0.40 46.53 29.94
N ILE A 25 0.32 47.79 30.28
CA ILE A 25 1.49 48.69 30.35
C ILE A 25 1.70 49.03 31.81
N CYS A 26 2.86 48.66 32.35
CA CYS A 26 3.24 48.97 33.72
C CYS A 26 4.73 49.36 33.78
N PRO A 27 5.15 50.11 34.83
CA PRO A 27 6.57 50.33 35.09
C PRO A 27 7.32 49.01 35.31
N ASN A 28 8.57 48.96 34.87
CA ASN A 28 9.36 47.73 34.91
C ASN A 28 9.60 47.22 36.35
N GLU A 29 9.63 48.15 37.32
CA GLU A 29 9.82 47.85 38.73
C GLU A 29 8.57 47.17 39.36
N GLU A 30 7.37 47.44 38.84
CA GLU A 30 6.11 46.91 39.33
C GLU A 30 5.70 45.59 38.65
N TYR A 31 6.36 45.22 37.56
CA TYR A 31 6.04 44.02 36.77
C TYR A 31 6.07 42.74 37.59
N ALA A 32 7.08 42.58 38.48
CA ALA A 32 7.22 41.39 39.33
C ALA A 32 6.04 41.19 40.31
N GLY A 33 5.39 42.27 40.73
CA GLY A 33 4.20 42.23 41.59
C GLY A 33 2.90 41.96 40.83
N ILE A 34 2.83 42.37 39.57
CA ILE A 34 1.62 42.27 38.72
C ILE A 34 1.55 40.95 37.96
N ALA A 35 2.68 40.36 37.62
CA ALA A 35 2.78 39.12 36.85
C ALA A 35 2.02 37.91 37.44
N PRO A 36 2.08 37.66 38.77
CA PRO A 36 1.30 36.58 39.38
C PRO A 36 -0.21 36.82 39.28
N SER A 37 -0.69 38.03 39.37
CA SER A 37 -2.10 38.38 39.24
C SER A 37 -2.62 38.22 37.84
N ILE A 38 -1.80 38.51 36.82
CA ILE A 38 -2.11 38.25 35.41
C ILE A 38 -2.26 36.76 35.17
N ARG A 39 -1.33 35.93 35.62
CA ARG A 39 -1.38 34.47 35.49
C ARG A 39 -2.58 33.85 36.20
N ALA A 40 -2.94 34.35 37.36
CA ALA A 40 -4.11 33.89 38.12
C ALA A 40 -5.45 34.14 37.41
N THR A 41 -5.51 35.10 36.47
CA THR A 41 -6.71 35.36 35.64
C THR A 41 -6.82 34.50 34.40
N GLY A 42 -5.88 33.54 34.19
CA GLY A 42 -5.90 32.62 33.04
C GLY A 42 -5.34 33.23 31.74
N PHE A 43 -4.79 34.43 31.77
CA PHE A 43 -4.09 35.00 30.61
C PHE A 43 -2.69 34.38 30.47
N GLN A 44 -2.35 34.01 29.24
CA GLN A 44 -1.00 33.59 28.88
C GLN A 44 -0.23 34.77 28.32
N GLU A 45 0.96 35.03 28.89
CA GLU A 45 1.87 36.03 28.35
C GLU A 45 2.39 35.58 26.98
N LYS A 46 2.23 36.43 25.96
CA LYS A 46 2.68 36.15 24.61
C LYS A 46 3.77 37.17 24.23
N GLY A 47 5.00 36.71 24.22
CA GLY A 47 6.11 37.51 23.70
C GLY A 47 5.97 37.71 22.19
N PHE A 48 6.26 38.91 21.72
CA PHE A 48 6.25 39.24 20.29
C PHE A 48 7.58 38.90 19.61
N GLY A 49 8.53 38.29 20.34
CA GLY A 49 9.84 37.91 19.83
C GLY A 49 10.60 39.07 19.17
N ASP A 50 11.22 38.81 18.02
CA ASP A 50 11.99 39.82 17.27
C ASP A 50 11.13 40.67 16.31
N ILE A 51 9.81 40.74 16.50
CA ILE A 51 8.93 41.54 15.66
C ILE A 51 9.20 43.02 15.92
N ARG A 52 9.83 43.68 14.93
CA ARG A 52 10.14 45.10 14.96
C ARG A 52 9.11 45.90 14.15
N GLY A 53 8.78 47.10 14.55
CA GLY A 53 7.83 47.98 13.91
C GLY A 53 6.38 47.79 14.37
N THR A 54 5.47 48.52 13.78
CA THR A 54 4.06 48.48 14.13
C THR A 54 3.37 47.21 13.56
N ALA A 55 2.26 46.83 14.19
CA ALA A 55 1.45 45.71 13.70
C ALA A 55 1.00 45.91 12.24
N SER A 56 0.63 47.13 11.85
CA SER A 56 0.22 47.45 10.51
C SER A 56 1.34 47.26 9.48
N GLU A 57 2.55 47.73 9.79
CA GLU A 57 3.73 47.53 8.92
C GLU A 57 4.08 46.06 8.75
N ASN A 58 4.04 45.29 9.80
CA ASN A 58 4.30 43.87 9.73
C ASN A 58 3.23 43.13 8.91
N ILE A 59 1.94 43.45 9.07
CA ILE A 59 0.85 42.93 8.25
C ILE A 59 1.05 43.24 6.79
N GLN A 60 1.40 44.48 6.47
CA GLN A 60 1.65 44.89 5.07
C GLN A 60 2.85 44.20 4.47
N ARG A 61 3.95 44.05 5.25
CA ARG A 61 5.13 43.33 4.82
C ARG A 61 4.83 41.86 4.54
N LEU A 62 4.17 41.17 5.50
CA LEU A 62 3.79 39.77 5.34
C LEU A 62 2.81 39.54 4.17
N ARG A 63 1.87 40.47 3.94
CA ARG A 63 0.97 40.37 2.77
C ARG A 63 1.72 40.47 1.45
N LYS A 64 2.69 41.38 1.33
CA LYS A 64 3.54 41.47 0.14
C LYS A 64 4.41 40.22 -0.04
N GLU A 65 4.92 39.67 1.03
CA GLU A 65 5.73 38.44 0.98
C GLU A 65 4.88 37.24 0.56
N ILE A 66 3.66 37.11 1.10
CA ILE A 66 2.69 36.08 0.68
C ILE A 66 2.38 36.21 -0.81
N GLU A 67 2.05 37.43 -1.29
CA GLU A 67 1.74 37.68 -2.70
C GLU A 67 2.92 37.32 -3.62
N ALA A 68 4.15 37.67 -3.21
CA ALA A 68 5.35 37.32 -3.94
C ALA A 68 5.58 35.80 -4.00
N LEU A 69 5.41 35.09 -2.87
CA LEU A 69 5.55 33.66 -2.80
C LEU A 69 4.45 32.92 -3.58
N GLU A 70 3.22 33.45 -3.58
CA GLU A 70 2.13 32.89 -4.39
C GLU A 70 2.39 33.06 -5.88
N ALA A 71 2.94 34.21 -6.30
CA ALA A 71 3.36 34.45 -7.68
C ALA A 71 4.50 33.51 -8.11
N GLU A 72 5.49 33.33 -7.26
CA GLU A 72 6.60 32.38 -7.50
C GLU A 72 6.08 30.95 -7.60
N ARG A 73 5.20 30.53 -6.68
CA ARG A 73 4.55 29.24 -6.71
C ARG A 73 3.82 29.00 -8.03
N ALA A 74 3.01 29.98 -8.48
CA ALA A 74 2.27 29.90 -9.73
C ALA A 74 3.22 29.75 -10.93
N GLN A 75 4.36 30.46 -10.94
CA GLN A 75 5.36 30.31 -11.99
C GLN A 75 6.00 28.91 -11.97
N LEU A 76 6.33 28.39 -10.81
CA LEU A 76 6.90 27.03 -10.65
C LEU A 76 5.89 25.96 -11.08
N GLU A 77 4.63 26.09 -10.72
CA GLU A 77 3.56 25.19 -11.14
C GLU A 77 3.37 25.22 -12.67
N ALA A 78 3.41 26.40 -13.28
CA ALA A 78 3.33 26.55 -14.74
C ALA A 78 4.55 25.89 -15.44
N ARG A 79 5.76 26.08 -14.90
CA ARG A 79 6.96 25.41 -15.41
C ARG A 79 6.88 23.90 -15.27
N LEU A 80 6.36 23.39 -14.16
CA LEU A 80 6.14 21.97 -13.95
C LEU A 80 5.12 21.40 -14.93
N ALA A 81 4.01 22.11 -15.15
CA ALA A 81 2.98 21.75 -16.12
C ALA A 81 3.52 21.66 -17.55
N ALA A 82 4.50 22.51 -17.91
CA ALA A 82 5.15 22.45 -19.22
C ALA A 82 5.94 21.15 -19.46
N PHE A 83 6.34 20.44 -18.41
CA PHE A 83 6.98 19.13 -18.53
C PHE A 83 5.99 17.96 -18.62
N ALA A 84 4.70 18.17 -18.34
CA ALA A 84 3.68 17.11 -18.40
C ALA A 84 3.67 16.33 -19.73
N PRO A 85 3.72 16.98 -20.91
CA PRO A 85 3.76 16.26 -22.19
C PRO A 85 5.05 15.46 -22.40
N LYS A 86 6.15 15.82 -21.72
CA LYS A 86 7.44 15.12 -21.80
C LYS A 86 7.61 13.99 -20.76
N ARG A 87 6.59 13.76 -19.94
CA ARG A 87 6.66 12.78 -18.86
C ARG A 87 7.07 11.38 -19.34
N GLU A 88 6.47 10.93 -20.45
CA GLU A 88 6.76 9.59 -20.99
C GLU A 88 8.18 9.51 -21.59
N GLU A 89 8.66 10.59 -22.19
CA GLU A 89 10.03 10.66 -22.70
C GLU A 89 11.04 10.61 -21.56
N ILE A 90 10.83 11.41 -20.52
CA ILE A 90 11.67 11.43 -19.32
C ILE A 90 11.66 10.06 -18.63
N ARG A 91 10.51 9.43 -18.55
CA ARG A 91 10.38 8.09 -17.95
C ARG A 91 11.18 7.04 -18.73
N ARG A 92 11.08 7.05 -20.06
CA ARG A 92 11.86 6.15 -20.92
C ARG A 92 13.37 6.40 -20.80
N ALA A 93 13.78 7.66 -20.71
CA ALA A 93 15.19 8.00 -20.49
C ALA A 93 15.67 7.53 -19.12
N LEU A 94 14.86 7.69 -18.08
CA LEU A 94 15.15 7.19 -16.74
C LEU A 94 15.27 5.65 -16.71
N ASP A 95 14.31 4.96 -17.33
CA ASP A 95 14.33 3.50 -17.43
C ASP A 95 15.57 3.02 -18.19
N GLY A 96 15.94 3.69 -19.29
CA GLY A 96 17.17 3.41 -20.03
C GLY A 96 18.42 3.60 -19.18
N ALA A 97 18.54 4.73 -18.49
CA ALA A 97 19.68 5.00 -17.61
C ALA A 97 19.75 4.01 -16.43
N ALA A 98 18.60 3.58 -15.89
CA ALA A 98 18.56 2.56 -14.84
C ALA A 98 19.06 1.21 -15.36
N ILE A 99 18.64 0.80 -16.56
CA ILE A 99 19.12 -0.43 -17.21
C ILE A 99 20.64 -0.38 -17.45
N ASP A 100 21.15 0.73 -17.95
CA ASP A 100 22.59 0.88 -18.19
C ASP A 100 23.38 0.84 -16.88
N ARG A 101 22.91 1.50 -15.83
CA ARG A 101 23.51 1.43 -14.49
C ARG A 101 23.51 -0.01 -13.97
N ASP A 102 22.39 -0.71 -14.04
CA ASP A 102 22.26 -2.08 -13.54
C ASP A 102 23.16 -3.03 -14.35
N ARG A 103 23.34 -2.76 -15.64
CA ARG A 103 24.27 -3.51 -16.50
C ARG A 103 25.74 -3.28 -16.08
N GLU A 104 26.14 -2.05 -15.80
CA GLU A 104 27.51 -1.77 -15.33
C GLU A 104 27.76 -2.37 -13.94
N GLN A 105 26.81 -2.24 -13.00
CA GLN A 105 26.92 -2.88 -11.69
C GLN A 105 27.00 -4.41 -11.79
N SER A 106 26.26 -5.01 -12.72
CA SER A 106 26.34 -6.45 -12.96
C SER A 106 27.73 -6.87 -13.49
N LYS A 107 28.36 -6.06 -14.34
CA LYS A 107 29.72 -6.33 -14.82
C LYS A 107 30.74 -6.31 -13.68
N GLU A 108 30.63 -5.36 -12.75
CA GLU A 108 31.52 -5.25 -11.60
C GLU A 108 31.38 -6.49 -10.65
N ALA A 109 30.21 -7.08 -10.58
CA ALA A 109 29.96 -8.27 -9.74
C ALA A 109 30.48 -9.59 -10.36
N LEU A 110 30.83 -9.60 -11.66
CA LEU A 110 31.37 -10.77 -12.33
C LEU A 110 32.86 -10.95 -12.05
N ALA A 111 33.29 -12.19 -11.77
CA ALA A 111 34.70 -12.52 -11.80
C ALA A 111 35.19 -12.43 -13.25
N HIS A 112 36.12 -11.54 -13.52
CA HIS A 112 36.63 -11.31 -14.88
C HIS A 112 38.13 -11.21 -14.95
N THR A 113 38.65 -11.54 -16.12
CA THR A 113 40.02 -11.31 -16.54
C THR A 113 40.00 -10.31 -17.70
N ASN A 114 41.19 -9.95 -18.25
CA ASN A 114 41.24 -9.05 -19.40
C ASN A 114 40.53 -9.59 -20.66
N THR A 115 40.31 -10.90 -20.76
CA THR A 115 39.83 -11.58 -21.98
C THR A 115 38.59 -12.45 -21.74
N ALA A 116 38.25 -12.78 -20.50
CA ALA A 116 37.15 -13.65 -20.16
C ALA A 116 36.42 -13.24 -18.88
N PHE A 117 35.19 -13.59 -18.74
CA PHE A 117 34.43 -13.43 -17.50
C PHE A 117 33.77 -14.77 -17.12
N LEU A 118 33.54 -14.93 -15.82
CA LEU A 118 32.85 -16.08 -15.26
C LEU A 118 31.49 -15.60 -14.70
N LEU A 119 30.42 -16.20 -15.20
CA LEU A 119 29.08 -16.01 -14.71
C LEU A 119 28.58 -17.32 -14.10
N THR A 120 28.24 -17.30 -12.80
CA THR A 120 27.60 -18.42 -12.13
C THR A 120 26.18 -18.03 -11.72
N GLY A 121 25.26 -18.96 -11.82
CA GLY A 121 23.87 -18.69 -11.49
C GLY A 121 23.01 -19.95 -11.47
N TRP A 122 21.80 -19.82 -10.97
CA TRP A 122 20.84 -20.91 -10.89
C TRP A 122 19.94 -20.92 -12.10
N VAL A 123 19.78 -22.11 -12.71
CA VAL A 123 18.88 -22.34 -13.83
C VAL A 123 18.01 -23.55 -13.53
N ARG A 124 16.77 -23.51 -13.94
CA ARG A 124 15.88 -24.66 -13.83
C ARG A 124 16.30 -25.72 -14.86
N GLU A 125 16.21 -26.99 -14.47
CA GLU A 125 16.58 -28.12 -15.32
C GLU A 125 15.84 -28.09 -16.69
N ASP A 126 14.53 -27.78 -16.69
CA ASP A 126 13.72 -27.70 -17.91
C ASP A 126 14.08 -26.49 -18.83
N MET A 127 14.95 -25.59 -18.38
CA MET A 127 15.39 -24.41 -19.12
C MET A 127 16.85 -24.50 -19.61
N THR A 128 17.60 -25.53 -19.21
CA THR A 128 19.03 -25.69 -19.55
C THR A 128 19.28 -25.64 -21.08
N GLU A 129 18.49 -26.37 -21.84
CA GLU A 129 18.59 -26.40 -23.30
C GLU A 129 18.23 -25.05 -23.94
N LYS A 130 17.30 -24.30 -23.33
CA LYS A 130 16.95 -22.97 -23.80
C LYS A 130 18.09 -21.98 -23.53
N VAL A 131 18.68 -22.04 -22.36
CA VAL A 131 19.85 -21.22 -22.01
C VAL A 131 21.00 -21.48 -22.97
N ARG A 132 21.31 -22.75 -23.24
CA ARG A 132 22.35 -23.13 -24.21
C ARG A 132 22.11 -22.48 -25.58
N ARG A 133 20.89 -22.65 -26.14
CA ARG A 133 20.54 -22.07 -27.43
C ARG A 133 20.60 -20.55 -27.47
N GLU A 134 20.24 -19.89 -26.40
CA GLU A 134 20.33 -18.42 -26.35
C GLU A 134 21.78 -17.95 -26.29
N ILE A 135 22.67 -18.66 -25.59
CA ILE A 135 24.10 -18.35 -25.55
C ILE A 135 24.73 -18.57 -26.93
N GLU A 136 24.41 -19.69 -27.62
CA GLU A 136 24.89 -20.02 -28.97
C GLU A 136 24.54 -18.96 -30.03
N LYS A 137 23.43 -18.23 -29.83
CA LYS A 137 23.05 -17.12 -30.71
C LYS A 137 23.91 -15.87 -30.48
N ILE A 138 24.53 -15.72 -29.32
CA ILE A 138 25.27 -14.52 -28.93
C ILE A 138 26.76 -14.68 -29.25
N THR A 139 27.31 -15.87 -29.01
CA THR A 139 28.74 -16.13 -29.19
C THR A 139 29.01 -17.59 -29.47
N ASP A 140 30.03 -17.83 -30.34
CA ASP A 140 30.54 -19.15 -30.63
C ASP A 140 31.67 -19.58 -29.68
N VAL A 141 32.19 -18.65 -28.88
CA VAL A 141 33.31 -18.88 -27.95
C VAL A 141 32.80 -18.80 -26.52
N TYR A 142 32.40 -19.94 -25.96
CA TYR A 142 31.96 -20.05 -24.59
C TYR A 142 32.25 -21.43 -23.99
N TYR A 143 32.30 -21.49 -22.68
CA TYR A 143 32.28 -22.74 -21.92
C TYR A 143 31.03 -22.72 -21.01
N LEU A 144 30.17 -23.71 -21.13
CA LEU A 144 28.94 -23.83 -20.36
C LEU A 144 28.90 -25.21 -19.70
N ALA A 145 28.91 -25.21 -18.38
CA ALA A 145 28.73 -26.40 -17.56
C ALA A 145 27.46 -26.26 -16.71
N PHE A 146 26.70 -27.32 -16.56
CA PHE A 146 25.59 -27.43 -15.63
C PHE A 146 25.99 -28.45 -14.56
N GLU A 147 25.87 -28.06 -13.32
CA GLU A 147 26.22 -28.88 -12.16
C GLU A 147 25.01 -28.94 -11.21
N ASP A 148 24.84 -30.06 -10.55
CA ASP A 148 23.81 -30.19 -9.54
C ASP A 148 24.21 -29.42 -8.26
N PRO A 149 23.22 -28.87 -7.51
CA PRO A 149 23.48 -28.16 -6.26
C PRO A 149 24.22 -29.03 -5.25
N SER A 150 25.23 -28.45 -4.57
CA SER A 150 25.95 -29.09 -3.48
C SER A 150 25.21 -28.98 -2.13
N GLU A 151 25.50 -29.84 -1.19
CA GLU A 151 24.99 -29.74 0.19
C GLU A 151 25.49 -28.42 0.81
N GLY A 152 24.55 -27.55 1.19
CA GLY A 152 24.83 -26.23 1.77
C GLY A 152 24.65 -25.04 0.84
N ASP A 153 24.38 -25.26 -0.44
CA ASP A 153 24.07 -24.19 -1.37
C ASP A 153 22.69 -23.59 -1.08
N ALA A 154 22.62 -22.26 -1.15
CA ALA A 154 21.35 -21.51 -1.04
C ALA A 154 20.61 -21.51 -2.39
N VAL A 155 19.99 -22.64 -2.72
CA VAL A 155 19.28 -22.82 -3.99
C VAL A 155 17.93 -22.11 -3.96
N PRO A 156 17.64 -21.20 -4.90
CA PRO A 156 16.33 -20.56 -4.99
C PRO A 156 15.26 -21.57 -5.42
N THR A 157 14.17 -21.65 -4.66
CA THR A 157 13.07 -22.59 -4.93
C THR A 157 12.05 -21.96 -5.86
N VAL A 158 11.67 -22.69 -6.92
CA VAL A 158 10.58 -22.35 -7.82
C VAL A 158 9.51 -23.42 -7.72
N LEU A 159 8.30 -23.03 -7.32
CA LEU A 159 7.17 -23.95 -7.22
C LEU A 159 6.63 -24.25 -8.64
N LYS A 160 6.20 -25.49 -8.86
CA LYS A 160 5.58 -25.95 -10.10
C LYS A 160 4.25 -26.62 -9.79
N ASN A 161 3.19 -25.82 -9.77
CA ASN A 161 1.85 -26.27 -9.45
C ASN A 161 0.92 -26.26 -10.67
N SER A 162 -0.18 -27.00 -10.57
CA SER A 162 -1.24 -26.97 -11.59
C SER A 162 -1.92 -25.59 -11.62
N ARG A 163 -2.61 -25.25 -12.70
CA ARG A 163 -3.30 -23.95 -12.88
C ARG A 163 -4.31 -23.62 -11.76
N LEU A 164 -4.92 -24.64 -11.16
CA LEU A 164 -5.88 -24.45 -10.07
C LEU A 164 -5.18 -24.18 -8.73
N ILE A 165 -3.98 -24.71 -8.56
CA ILE A 165 -3.21 -24.61 -7.31
C ILE A 165 -2.29 -23.38 -7.33
N THR A 166 -1.75 -23.02 -8.50
CA THR A 166 -0.83 -21.87 -8.66
C THR A 166 -1.30 -20.58 -7.95
N PRO A 167 -2.60 -20.18 -7.96
CA PRO A 167 -3.02 -19.01 -7.20
C PRO A 167 -2.68 -19.06 -5.72
N TYR A 168 -2.76 -20.25 -5.10
CA TYR A 168 -2.47 -20.43 -3.66
C TYR A 168 -0.99 -20.33 -3.32
N GLU A 169 -0.09 -20.35 -4.30
CA GLU A 169 1.32 -20.02 -4.09
C GLU A 169 1.50 -18.60 -3.53
N ALA A 170 0.56 -17.68 -3.81
CA ALA A 170 0.58 -16.36 -3.19
C ALA A 170 0.46 -16.44 -1.66
N VAL A 171 -0.35 -17.36 -1.16
CA VAL A 171 -0.54 -17.57 0.28
C VAL A 171 0.72 -18.20 0.89
N THR A 172 1.29 -19.21 0.23
CA THR A 172 2.56 -19.83 0.65
C THR A 172 3.70 -18.81 0.70
N ASN A 173 3.79 -17.96 -0.33
CA ASN A 173 4.82 -16.92 -0.45
C ASN A 173 4.71 -15.82 0.63
N LEU A 174 3.54 -15.61 1.23
CA LEU A 174 3.37 -14.67 2.36
C LEU A 174 4.10 -15.14 3.63
N TYR A 175 4.26 -16.45 3.80
CA TYR A 175 4.96 -17.01 4.95
C TYR A 175 6.45 -17.25 4.64
N SER A 176 6.75 -18.12 3.72
CA SER A 176 8.07 -18.37 3.12
C SER A 176 7.95 -19.46 2.05
N LEU A 177 8.85 -19.43 1.06
CA LEU A 177 9.01 -20.57 0.17
C LEU A 177 9.60 -21.78 0.93
N PRO A 178 9.16 -23.00 0.62
CA PRO A 178 9.79 -24.19 1.16
C PRO A 178 11.26 -24.28 0.70
N ALA A 179 12.14 -24.82 1.52
CA ALA A 179 13.53 -25.00 1.16
C ALA A 179 13.66 -25.97 -0.04
N TYR A 180 14.72 -25.80 -0.83
CA TYR A 180 15.01 -26.69 -1.95
C TYR A 180 15.07 -28.16 -1.47
N GLY A 181 14.44 -29.06 -2.22
CA GLY A 181 14.35 -30.47 -1.89
C GLY A 181 13.28 -30.84 -0.83
N THR A 182 12.53 -29.86 -0.29
CA THR A 182 11.41 -30.14 0.62
C THR A 182 10.08 -30.24 -0.13
N ILE A 183 9.08 -30.81 0.54
CA ILE A 183 7.74 -31.01 -0.04
C ILE A 183 7.01 -29.68 -0.11
N ASP A 184 6.40 -29.37 -1.27
CA ASP A 184 5.49 -28.24 -1.40
C ASP A 184 4.16 -28.53 -0.70
N GLY A 185 3.85 -27.76 0.34
CA GLY A 185 2.59 -27.84 1.06
C GLY A 185 1.39 -27.16 0.35
N THR A 186 1.64 -26.41 -0.73
CA THR A 186 0.59 -25.65 -1.43
C THR A 186 -0.53 -26.55 -1.97
N PRO A 187 -0.25 -27.70 -2.62
CA PRO A 187 -1.31 -28.60 -3.10
C PRO A 187 -2.17 -29.21 -1.99
N LEU A 188 -1.59 -29.42 -0.81
CA LEU A 188 -2.34 -29.93 0.34
C LEU A 188 -3.20 -28.84 0.97
N MET A 189 -2.69 -27.61 1.07
CA MET A 189 -3.38 -26.47 1.68
C MET A 189 -4.54 -25.96 0.79
N ALA A 190 -4.38 -25.95 -0.53
CA ALA A 190 -5.30 -25.32 -1.47
C ALA A 190 -6.77 -25.81 -1.34
N PRO A 191 -7.08 -27.11 -1.25
CA PRO A 191 -8.47 -27.57 -1.11
C PRO A 191 -9.10 -27.14 0.22
N PHE A 192 -8.35 -27.16 1.31
CA PHE A 192 -8.83 -26.69 2.61
C PHE A 192 -9.07 -25.18 2.59
N TYR A 193 -8.16 -24.42 2.02
CA TYR A 193 -8.32 -22.99 1.88
C TYR A 193 -9.55 -22.64 1.03
N PHE A 194 -9.78 -23.34 -0.07
CA PHE A 194 -10.97 -23.18 -0.91
C PHE A 194 -12.26 -23.41 -0.11
N ILE A 195 -12.35 -24.51 0.62
CA ILE A 195 -13.54 -24.88 1.42
C ILE A 195 -13.77 -23.87 2.55
N PHE A 196 -12.75 -23.59 3.35
CA PHE A 196 -12.89 -22.69 4.51
C PHE A 196 -13.17 -21.25 4.10
N PHE A 197 -12.59 -20.77 3.00
CA PHE A 197 -12.90 -19.45 2.48
C PHE A 197 -14.39 -19.32 2.12
N GLY A 198 -14.92 -20.32 1.44
CA GLY A 198 -16.36 -20.39 1.12
C GLY A 198 -17.25 -20.46 2.35
N MET A 199 -16.88 -21.27 3.34
CA MET A 199 -17.62 -21.41 4.59
C MET A 199 -17.64 -20.13 5.42
N MET A 200 -16.54 -19.39 5.46
CA MET A 200 -16.44 -18.15 6.23
C MET A 200 -17.36 -17.04 5.70
N LEU A 201 -17.50 -16.92 4.39
CA LEU A 201 -18.37 -15.91 3.77
C LEU A 201 -19.80 -16.41 3.58
N SER A 202 -19.97 -17.68 3.20
CA SER A 202 -21.25 -18.42 3.07
C SER A 202 -22.43 -17.64 2.47
N ASP A 203 -22.19 -16.79 1.45
CA ASP A 203 -23.23 -15.98 0.82
C ASP A 203 -23.11 -15.99 -0.69
N SER A 204 -24.19 -16.42 -1.38
CA SER A 204 -24.18 -16.62 -2.82
C SER A 204 -23.96 -15.33 -3.62
N VAL A 205 -24.53 -14.20 -3.17
CA VAL A 205 -24.43 -12.92 -3.88
C VAL A 205 -23.05 -12.30 -3.68
N TYR A 206 -22.55 -12.27 -2.44
CA TYR A 206 -21.20 -11.77 -2.17
C TYR A 206 -20.14 -12.62 -2.85
N GLY A 207 -20.35 -13.96 -2.88
CA GLY A 207 -19.49 -14.86 -3.66
C GLY A 207 -19.47 -14.53 -5.15
N ALA A 208 -20.64 -14.26 -5.74
CA ALA A 208 -20.74 -13.88 -7.15
C ALA A 208 -20.06 -12.54 -7.44
N VAL A 209 -20.26 -11.53 -6.60
CA VAL A 209 -19.61 -10.22 -6.73
C VAL A 209 -18.09 -10.37 -6.63
N LEU A 210 -17.60 -11.16 -5.68
CA LEU A 210 -16.18 -11.41 -5.49
C LEU A 210 -15.56 -12.15 -6.68
N ALA A 211 -16.20 -13.23 -7.15
CA ALA A 211 -15.72 -14.01 -8.29
C ALA A 211 -15.71 -13.20 -9.59
N LEU A 212 -16.78 -12.47 -9.88
CA LEU A 212 -16.89 -11.63 -11.06
C LEU A 212 -15.92 -10.43 -11.01
N GLY A 213 -15.77 -9.79 -9.84
CA GLY A 213 -14.84 -8.70 -9.63
C GLY A 213 -13.38 -9.16 -9.84
N ALA A 214 -13.00 -10.29 -9.25
CA ALA A 214 -11.67 -10.86 -9.42
C ALA A 214 -11.42 -11.31 -10.87
N TRP A 215 -12.41 -11.91 -11.53
CA TRP A 215 -12.32 -12.27 -12.95
C TRP A 215 -12.15 -11.03 -13.84
N ALA A 216 -12.94 -9.99 -13.61
CA ALA A 216 -12.82 -8.74 -14.35
C ALA A 216 -11.44 -8.09 -14.15
N PHE A 217 -10.95 -8.08 -12.92
CA PHE A 217 -9.60 -7.60 -12.59
C PHE A 217 -8.52 -8.36 -13.37
N LEU A 218 -8.57 -9.70 -13.36
CA LEU A 218 -7.63 -10.54 -14.12
C LEU A 218 -7.71 -10.30 -15.63
N LYS A 219 -8.92 -10.10 -16.18
CA LYS A 219 -9.15 -9.95 -17.61
C LYS A 219 -8.75 -8.57 -18.14
N TYR A 220 -9.13 -7.50 -17.45
CA TYR A 220 -8.95 -6.12 -17.92
C TYR A 220 -7.62 -5.51 -17.49
N LEU A 221 -7.21 -5.70 -16.23
CA LEU A 221 -5.96 -5.12 -15.72
C LEU A 221 -4.74 -6.00 -15.97
N LYS A 222 -4.93 -7.32 -16.24
CA LYS A 222 -3.86 -8.28 -16.52
C LYS A 222 -2.68 -8.17 -15.53
N PRO A 223 -2.93 -8.26 -14.22
CA PRO A 223 -1.88 -8.17 -13.22
C PRO A 223 -0.86 -9.30 -13.41
N THR A 224 0.37 -9.06 -12.97
CA THR A 224 1.47 -10.03 -13.02
C THR A 224 1.94 -10.40 -11.62
N GLY A 225 2.69 -11.50 -11.51
CA GLY A 225 3.30 -11.92 -10.25
C GLY A 225 2.28 -12.21 -9.14
N MET A 226 2.58 -11.76 -7.93
CA MET A 226 1.79 -12.02 -6.72
C MET A 226 0.33 -11.52 -6.83
N MET A 227 0.11 -10.35 -7.44
CA MET A 227 -1.22 -9.78 -7.62
C MET A 227 -2.13 -10.64 -8.50
N LYS A 228 -1.57 -11.28 -9.53
CA LYS A 228 -2.29 -12.24 -10.37
C LYS A 228 -2.75 -13.45 -9.56
N ASN A 229 -1.85 -14.01 -8.76
CA ASN A 229 -2.14 -15.18 -7.94
C ASN A 229 -3.17 -14.85 -6.86
N LEU A 230 -3.03 -13.71 -6.17
CA LEU A 230 -3.99 -13.26 -5.17
C LEU A 230 -5.40 -13.06 -5.75
N ALA A 231 -5.50 -12.42 -6.91
CA ALA A 231 -6.78 -12.28 -7.62
C ALA A 231 -7.36 -13.66 -8.02
N GLY A 232 -6.50 -14.62 -8.36
CA GLY A 232 -6.90 -16.01 -8.62
C GLY A 232 -7.48 -16.69 -7.39
N VAL A 233 -6.87 -16.50 -6.21
CA VAL A 233 -7.41 -17.00 -4.92
C VAL A 233 -8.77 -16.38 -4.63
N LEU A 234 -8.94 -15.06 -4.81
CA LEU A 234 -10.21 -14.39 -4.60
C LEU A 234 -11.30 -14.87 -5.58
N MET A 235 -10.94 -15.12 -6.82
CA MET A 235 -11.87 -15.67 -7.82
C MET A 235 -12.35 -17.08 -7.43
N GLN A 236 -11.43 -17.96 -7.04
CA GLN A 236 -11.76 -19.32 -6.61
C GLN A 236 -12.52 -19.32 -5.27
N GLY A 237 -12.09 -18.49 -4.33
CA GLY A 237 -12.78 -18.28 -3.07
C GLY A 237 -14.21 -17.77 -3.26
N GLY A 238 -14.42 -16.83 -4.19
CA GLY A 238 -15.75 -16.36 -4.56
C GLY A 238 -16.64 -17.48 -5.11
N ILE A 239 -16.10 -18.36 -5.96
CA ILE A 239 -16.80 -19.55 -6.46
C ILE A 239 -17.17 -20.48 -5.31
N SER A 240 -16.23 -20.75 -4.40
CA SER A 240 -16.51 -21.56 -3.20
C SER A 240 -17.61 -20.94 -2.32
N THR A 241 -17.58 -19.63 -2.16
CA THR A 241 -18.57 -18.86 -1.41
C THR A 241 -19.98 -19.00 -2.01
N ILE A 242 -20.11 -19.00 -3.33
CA ILE A 242 -21.39 -19.27 -4.01
C ILE A 242 -21.92 -20.67 -3.63
N PHE A 243 -21.06 -21.69 -3.72
CA PHE A 243 -21.44 -23.06 -3.36
C PHE A 243 -21.87 -23.17 -1.90
N MET A 244 -21.08 -22.60 -0.99
CA MET A 244 -21.39 -22.64 0.44
C MET A 244 -22.63 -21.79 0.77
N GLY A 245 -22.81 -20.64 0.12
CA GLY A 245 -24.01 -19.82 0.27
C GLY A 245 -25.30 -20.54 -0.16
N LEU A 246 -25.25 -21.30 -1.25
CA LEU A 246 -26.37 -22.16 -1.66
C LEU A 246 -26.57 -23.33 -0.69
N LEU A 247 -25.50 -23.96 -0.23
CA LEU A 247 -25.55 -25.08 0.70
C LEU A 247 -26.22 -24.69 2.04
N PHE A 248 -25.86 -23.52 2.58
CA PHE A 248 -26.40 -22.97 3.84
C PHE A 248 -27.62 -22.09 3.63
N GLY A 249 -28.04 -21.83 2.39
CA GLY A 249 -29.26 -21.07 2.05
C GLY A 249 -29.16 -19.59 2.40
N THR A 250 -27.99 -18.95 2.24
CA THR A 250 -27.80 -17.53 2.45
C THR A 250 -27.57 -16.78 1.15
N CYS A 251 -28.28 -15.66 0.97
CA CYS A 251 -28.27 -14.85 -0.23
C CYS A 251 -28.40 -13.37 0.16
N ALA A 252 -27.39 -12.56 -0.10
CA ALA A 252 -27.33 -11.14 0.26
C ALA A 252 -27.58 -10.86 1.76
N GLY A 253 -27.07 -11.70 2.66
CA GLY A 253 -27.26 -11.60 4.10
C GLY A 253 -28.65 -12.02 4.61
N VAL A 254 -29.49 -12.56 3.75
CA VAL A 254 -30.87 -13.03 4.08
C VAL A 254 -30.99 -14.52 3.77
N SER A 255 -31.78 -15.24 4.57
CA SER A 255 -32.05 -16.67 4.33
C SER A 255 -32.86 -16.87 3.03
N TRP A 256 -32.51 -17.88 2.25
CA TRP A 256 -33.09 -18.22 0.98
C TRP A 256 -34.63 -18.33 1.01
N PRO A 257 -35.27 -19.02 2.00
CA PRO A 257 -36.73 -19.12 2.08
C PRO A 257 -37.43 -17.78 2.27
N VAL A 258 -36.76 -16.78 2.85
CA VAL A 258 -37.33 -15.44 3.04
C VAL A 258 -37.40 -14.66 1.73
N ILE A 259 -36.35 -14.79 0.91
CA ILE A 259 -36.26 -14.09 -0.38
C ILE A 259 -37.21 -14.68 -1.41
N PHE A 260 -37.30 -16.00 -1.46
CA PHE A 260 -38.10 -16.74 -2.45
C PHE A 260 -39.48 -17.20 -1.92
N ARG A 261 -39.98 -16.57 -0.86
CA ARG A 261 -41.26 -16.90 -0.23
C ARG A 261 -42.40 -16.82 -1.24
N GLY A 262 -43.18 -17.92 -1.33
CA GLY A 262 -44.29 -18.03 -2.27
C GLY A 262 -43.93 -18.39 -3.71
N THR A 263 -42.64 -18.68 -3.98
CA THR A 263 -42.20 -19.17 -5.29
C THR A 263 -41.85 -20.65 -5.24
N ALA A 264 -41.78 -21.30 -6.42
CA ALA A 264 -41.37 -22.72 -6.52
C ALA A 264 -39.95 -22.98 -5.98
N LEU A 265 -39.15 -21.94 -5.76
CA LEU A 265 -37.78 -22.02 -5.28
C LEU A 265 -37.66 -21.92 -3.76
N GLU A 266 -38.75 -21.67 -3.02
CA GLU A 266 -38.73 -21.48 -1.56
C GLU A 266 -38.08 -22.64 -0.82
N ASN A 267 -38.34 -23.87 -1.24
CA ASN A 267 -37.85 -25.09 -0.58
C ASN A 267 -36.69 -25.77 -1.31
N THR A 268 -36.05 -25.07 -2.23
CA THR A 268 -34.90 -25.63 -3.01
C THR A 268 -33.60 -25.59 -2.21
N PHE A 269 -33.44 -24.59 -1.37
CA PHE A 269 -32.28 -24.37 -0.49
C PHE A 269 -32.75 -23.85 0.87
N PRO A 270 -32.06 -24.11 1.99
CA PRO A 270 -30.73 -24.75 2.11
C PRO A 270 -30.80 -26.28 1.99
N ILE A 271 -29.67 -26.86 1.58
CA ILE A 271 -29.46 -28.32 1.64
C ILE A 271 -29.15 -28.73 3.08
N ILE A 272 -28.49 -27.84 3.84
CA ILE A 272 -28.17 -28.00 5.26
C ILE A 272 -28.87 -26.88 6.02
N ASP A 273 -29.93 -27.20 6.73
CA ASP A 273 -30.65 -26.25 7.58
C ASP A 273 -30.00 -26.19 8.97
N SER A 274 -29.10 -25.20 9.14
CA SER A 274 -28.44 -24.96 10.42
C SER A 274 -29.35 -24.32 11.49
N SER A 275 -30.54 -23.84 11.10
CA SER A 275 -31.46 -23.15 12.01
C SER A 275 -32.37 -24.13 12.80
N THR A 276 -32.67 -25.29 12.23
CA THR A 276 -33.55 -26.27 12.80
C THR A 276 -32.84 -27.36 13.60
N ASN A 277 -31.55 -27.65 13.32
CA ASN A 277 -30.81 -28.67 14.06
C ASN A 277 -29.29 -28.36 14.06
N PRO A 278 -28.81 -27.49 14.93
CA PRO A 278 -27.39 -27.10 14.93
C PRO A 278 -26.41 -28.22 15.34
N MET A 279 -26.93 -29.40 15.75
CA MET A 279 -26.13 -30.59 16.17
C MET A 279 -26.74 -31.92 15.72
N GLY A 280 -27.59 -31.93 14.72
CA GLY A 280 -28.19 -33.15 14.17
C GLY A 280 -27.45 -33.70 12.99
#